data_d7766a82f21c5c6145aa22286f1d89f3
#
_entry.id   d7766a82f21c5c6145aa22286f1d89f3
#
_cell.length_a   1.000
_cell.length_b   1.000
_cell.length_c   1.000
_cell.angle_alpha   90.00
_cell.angle_beta   90.00
_cell.angle_gamma   90.00
#
_symmetry.space_group_name_H-M   'P 1'
#
loop_
_entity.id
_entity.type
_entity.pdbx_description
1 polymer ?
#
loop_
_entity_poly.entity_id
_entity_poly.type
_entity_poly.pdbx_seq_one_letter_code
_entity_poly.pdbx_strand_id
1 'polypeptide(L)'
;AVFENKEIDKSTLFQRYNSTTQVLGFLPCGQHPESKKPAVSFFWSLRNTDYKNLIASDINEFKKSLLKYEPSTQLILEQIDSWNKFTFVTYTDVYICNWLEGKVLFIGDSAHGMSPQLGLGANMAIYDGWLTGELLKDNDFEKISRLSEIRYKQNLFYHNVSKLMTPFFQSDYKWLGTIRDFFFPMLPKIK
;
A
#
# COMPACT_ATOMS: atom_id res chain seq x y z
N ALA A 1 -7.50 1.24 -8.26
CA ALA A 1 -8.37 2.17 -9.02
C ALA A 1 -9.17 3.05 -8.06
N VAL A 2 -9.53 4.26 -8.48
CA VAL A 2 -10.32 5.22 -7.70
C VAL A 2 -11.70 5.36 -8.32
N PHE A 3 -12.74 5.24 -7.48
CA PHE A 3 -14.14 5.28 -7.88
C PHE A 3 -14.94 6.24 -7.02
N GLU A 4 -16.11 6.68 -7.51
CA GLU A 4 -17.05 7.43 -6.68
C GLU A 4 -17.54 6.57 -5.52
N ASN A 5 -17.48 7.13 -4.31
CA ASN A 5 -17.96 6.48 -3.11
C ASN A 5 -19.42 6.88 -2.84
N LYS A 6 -20.33 5.96 -3.02
CA LYS A 6 -21.77 6.20 -2.81
C LYS A 6 -22.23 5.86 -1.38
N GLU A 7 -21.71 4.78 -0.78
CA GLU A 7 -22.21 4.24 0.49
C GLU A 7 -21.16 3.63 1.42
N ILE A 8 -19.88 3.56 0.99
CA ILE A 8 -18.82 2.98 1.82
C ILE A 8 -18.46 3.97 2.94
N ASP A 9 -18.18 3.47 4.14
CA ASP A 9 -17.69 4.27 5.26
C ASP A 9 -16.53 5.17 4.80
N LYS A 10 -16.68 6.48 5.08
CA LYS A 10 -15.75 7.52 4.63
C LYS A 10 -14.55 7.71 5.54
N SER A 11 -14.48 6.98 6.64
CA SER A 11 -13.49 7.15 7.70
C SER A 11 -12.60 5.94 7.93
N THR A 12 -12.98 4.78 7.42
CA THR A 12 -12.33 3.51 7.79
C THR A 12 -11.78 2.79 6.57
N LEU A 13 -10.52 2.36 6.66
CA LEU A 13 -9.95 1.40 5.73
C LEU A 13 -10.58 0.03 5.98
N PHE A 14 -11.27 -0.49 4.97
CA PHE A 14 -11.78 -1.86 4.98
C PHE A 14 -10.83 -2.78 4.23
N GLN A 15 -10.51 -3.93 4.82
CA GLN A 15 -9.73 -4.97 4.17
C GLN A 15 -10.31 -6.35 4.48
N ARG A 16 -10.44 -7.17 3.44
CA ARG A 16 -10.83 -8.57 3.56
C ARG A 16 -9.77 -9.47 2.95
N TYR A 17 -9.33 -10.44 3.74
CA TYR A 17 -8.29 -11.38 3.37
C TYR A 17 -8.86 -12.74 3.03
N ASN A 18 -8.38 -13.34 1.94
CA ASN A 18 -8.58 -14.75 1.66
C ASN A 18 -7.27 -15.49 1.97
N SER A 19 -7.16 -15.95 3.22
CA SER A 19 -5.90 -16.50 3.75
C SER A 19 -4.75 -15.48 3.60
N THR A 20 -3.63 -15.89 3.00
CA THR A 20 -2.46 -15.04 2.70
C THR A 20 -2.31 -14.76 1.22
N THR A 21 -3.23 -15.21 0.38
CA THR A 21 -3.07 -15.16 -1.08
C THR A 21 -3.74 -13.99 -1.75
N GLN A 22 -4.80 -13.47 -1.14
CA GLN A 22 -5.59 -12.38 -1.71
C GLN A 22 -6.01 -11.40 -0.61
N VAL A 23 -5.95 -10.12 -0.94
CA VAL A 23 -6.60 -9.06 -0.16
C VAL A 23 -7.43 -8.20 -1.09
N LEU A 24 -8.62 -7.88 -0.62
CA LEU A 24 -9.52 -6.90 -1.20
C LEU A 24 -9.69 -5.77 -0.21
N GLY A 25 -9.69 -4.53 -0.66
CA GLY A 25 -9.92 -3.42 0.26
C GLY A 25 -10.43 -2.15 -0.37
N PHE A 26 -10.98 -1.31 0.50
CA PHE A 26 -11.51 0.01 0.20
C PHE A 26 -10.84 1.03 1.11
N LEU A 27 -10.18 2.01 0.50
CA LEU A 27 -9.57 3.14 1.21
C LEU A 27 -10.28 4.42 0.80
N PRO A 28 -11.00 5.09 1.71
CA PRO A 28 -11.52 6.42 1.45
C PRO A 28 -10.38 7.38 1.11
N CYS A 29 -10.50 8.13 0.01
CA CYS A 29 -9.42 8.97 -0.50
C CYS A 29 -9.87 10.40 -0.84
N GLY A 30 -10.85 10.93 -0.11
CA GLY A 30 -11.31 12.30 -0.25
C GLY A 30 -12.29 12.47 -1.39
N GLN A 31 -11.98 13.25 -2.43
CA GLN A 31 -12.86 13.55 -3.55
C GLN A 31 -12.31 13.02 -4.86
N HIS A 32 -13.20 12.52 -5.71
CA HIS A 32 -12.86 12.09 -7.06
C HIS A 32 -12.36 13.29 -7.88
N PRO A 33 -11.23 13.18 -8.61
CA PRO A 33 -10.62 14.31 -9.28
C PRO A 33 -11.56 15.05 -10.24
N GLU A 34 -12.39 14.33 -10.98
CA GLU A 34 -13.28 14.87 -12.00
C GLU A 34 -14.64 15.27 -11.43
N SER A 35 -15.35 14.34 -10.77
CA SER A 35 -16.73 14.56 -10.31
C SER A 35 -16.85 15.34 -9.02
N LYS A 36 -15.73 15.52 -8.27
CA LYS A 36 -15.69 16.17 -6.94
C LYS A 36 -16.55 15.50 -5.87
N LYS A 37 -17.12 14.35 -6.16
CA LYS A 37 -17.86 13.53 -5.18
C LYS A 37 -16.89 12.77 -4.28
N PRO A 38 -17.35 12.30 -3.10
CA PRO A 38 -16.55 11.42 -2.26
C PRO A 38 -15.99 10.25 -3.07
N ALA A 39 -14.73 9.90 -2.82
CA ALA A 39 -14.02 8.87 -3.57
C ALA A 39 -13.47 7.77 -2.67
N VAL A 40 -13.32 6.59 -3.24
CA VAL A 40 -12.73 5.42 -2.62
C VAL A 40 -11.71 4.79 -3.56
N SER A 41 -10.56 4.47 -3.05
CA SER A 41 -9.61 3.62 -3.74
C SER A 41 -9.98 2.16 -3.49
N PHE A 42 -10.31 1.45 -4.56
CA PHE A 42 -10.48 0.01 -4.54
C PHE A 42 -9.17 -0.66 -4.93
N PHE A 43 -8.72 -1.60 -4.13
CA PHE A 43 -7.54 -2.41 -4.43
C PHE A 43 -7.82 -3.89 -4.21
N TRP A 44 -7.17 -4.68 -5.02
CA TRP A 44 -7.24 -6.13 -4.97
C TRP A 44 -5.88 -6.71 -5.31
N SER A 45 -5.38 -7.59 -4.45
CA SER A 45 -4.11 -8.26 -4.68
C SER A 45 -4.30 -9.61 -5.35
N LEU A 46 -3.32 -9.96 -6.16
CA LEU A 46 -3.20 -11.27 -6.78
C LEU A 46 -1.71 -11.63 -6.89
N ARG A 47 -1.44 -12.89 -7.20
CA ARG A 47 -0.06 -13.29 -7.54
C ARG A 47 0.33 -12.71 -8.89
N ASN A 48 1.60 -12.31 -9.02
CA ASN A 48 2.13 -11.81 -10.30
C ASN A 48 1.94 -12.81 -11.44
N THR A 49 2.04 -14.12 -11.15
CA THR A 49 1.82 -15.20 -12.10
C THR A 49 0.40 -15.23 -12.68
N ASP A 50 -0.58 -14.77 -11.91
CA ASP A 50 -2.00 -14.86 -12.27
C ASP A 50 -2.47 -13.63 -13.05
N TYR A 51 -1.67 -12.56 -13.09
CA TYR A 51 -2.04 -11.29 -13.72
C TYR A 51 -2.41 -11.44 -15.20
N LYS A 52 -1.55 -12.13 -15.99
CA LYS A 52 -1.79 -12.31 -17.43
C LYS A 52 -3.09 -13.07 -17.71
N ASN A 53 -3.37 -14.10 -16.92
CA ASN A 53 -4.59 -14.90 -17.06
C ASN A 53 -5.82 -14.07 -16.65
N LEU A 54 -5.69 -13.24 -15.61
CA LEU A 54 -6.77 -12.37 -15.18
C LEU A 54 -7.16 -11.37 -16.28
N ILE A 55 -6.23 -10.61 -16.83
CA ILE A 55 -6.55 -9.58 -17.83
C ILE A 55 -7.02 -10.18 -19.16
N ALA A 56 -6.72 -11.46 -19.43
CA ALA A 56 -7.23 -12.20 -20.57
C ALA A 56 -8.66 -12.78 -20.33
N SER A 57 -9.13 -12.78 -19.08
CA SER A 57 -10.45 -13.29 -18.74
C SER A 57 -11.54 -12.23 -18.96
N ASP A 58 -12.79 -12.69 -19.02
CA ASP A 58 -13.94 -11.79 -19.07
C ASP A 58 -14.06 -11.01 -17.75
N ILE A 59 -14.09 -9.68 -17.86
CA ILE A 59 -14.24 -8.78 -16.70
C ILE A 59 -15.56 -9.03 -15.93
N ASN A 60 -16.60 -9.51 -16.59
CA ASN A 60 -17.86 -9.82 -15.92
C ASN A 60 -17.76 -11.07 -15.03
N GLU A 61 -16.94 -12.05 -15.42
CA GLU A 61 -16.66 -13.21 -14.56
C GLU A 61 -15.86 -12.80 -13.33
N PHE A 62 -14.88 -11.93 -13.51
CA PHE A 62 -14.15 -11.31 -12.39
C PHE A 62 -15.11 -10.58 -11.45
N LYS A 63 -15.98 -9.71 -11.98
CA LYS A 63 -17.00 -8.98 -11.19
C LYS A 63 -17.90 -9.91 -10.41
N LYS A 64 -18.40 -10.97 -11.03
CA LYS A 64 -19.24 -12.00 -10.36
C LYS A 64 -18.47 -12.69 -9.22
N SER A 65 -17.21 -13.02 -9.43
CA SER A 65 -16.40 -13.67 -8.41
C SER A 65 -16.16 -12.76 -7.20
N LEU A 66 -15.88 -11.47 -7.46
CA LEU A 66 -15.69 -10.48 -6.39
C LEU A 66 -16.99 -10.23 -5.62
N LEU A 67 -18.11 -10.08 -6.31
CA LEU A 67 -19.40 -9.87 -5.69
C LEU A 67 -19.80 -11.04 -4.77
N LYS A 68 -19.51 -12.28 -5.20
CA LYS A 68 -19.71 -13.47 -4.36
C LYS A 68 -18.81 -13.46 -3.13
N TYR A 69 -17.58 -12.99 -3.26
CA TYR A 69 -16.60 -12.93 -2.17
C TYR A 69 -16.90 -11.80 -1.18
N GLU A 70 -17.25 -10.62 -1.70
CA GLU A 70 -17.54 -9.41 -0.92
C GLU A 70 -18.71 -8.63 -1.55
N PRO A 71 -19.96 -8.83 -1.09
CA PRO A 71 -21.14 -8.17 -1.66
C PRO A 71 -21.09 -6.64 -1.63
N SER A 72 -20.38 -6.03 -0.65
CA SER A 72 -20.23 -4.56 -0.56
C SER A 72 -19.46 -3.95 -1.74
N THR A 73 -18.86 -4.78 -2.60
CA THR A 73 -18.19 -4.32 -3.83
C THR A 73 -19.17 -3.89 -4.93
N GLN A 74 -20.47 -4.18 -4.84
CA GLN A 74 -21.44 -4.00 -5.92
C GLN A 74 -21.38 -2.61 -6.55
N LEU A 75 -21.51 -1.56 -5.74
CA LEU A 75 -21.54 -0.18 -6.24
C LEU A 75 -20.24 0.28 -6.93
N ILE A 76 -19.11 -0.36 -6.59
CA ILE A 76 -17.83 -0.12 -7.25
C ILE A 76 -17.76 -0.92 -8.55
N LEU A 77 -18.18 -2.18 -8.53
CA LEU A 77 -18.16 -3.05 -9.71
C LEU A 77 -19.05 -2.54 -10.84
N GLU A 78 -20.13 -1.83 -10.53
CA GLU A 78 -20.99 -1.15 -11.51
C GLU A 78 -20.25 -0.07 -12.29
N GLN A 79 -19.23 0.56 -11.71
CA GLN A 79 -18.42 1.61 -12.32
C GLN A 79 -17.25 1.04 -13.17
N ILE A 80 -17.05 -0.27 -13.15
CA ILE A 80 -15.98 -0.95 -13.87
C ILE A 80 -16.55 -1.54 -15.16
N ASP A 81 -16.10 -1.02 -16.30
CA ASP A 81 -16.48 -1.48 -17.64
C ASP A 81 -15.38 -2.27 -18.34
N SER A 82 -14.13 -2.05 -17.94
CA SER A 82 -12.96 -2.62 -18.59
C SER A 82 -11.77 -2.73 -17.66
N TRP A 83 -10.79 -3.56 -18.03
CA TRP A 83 -9.53 -3.71 -17.30
C TRP A 83 -8.70 -2.43 -17.25
N ASN A 84 -8.91 -1.50 -18.18
CA ASN A 84 -8.22 -0.20 -18.24
C ASN A 84 -8.53 0.72 -17.04
N LYS A 85 -9.58 0.43 -16.28
CA LYS A 85 -9.89 1.14 -15.03
C LYS A 85 -8.93 0.77 -13.90
N PHE A 86 -8.18 -0.32 -14.03
CA PHE A 86 -7.22 -0.76 -13.03
C PHE A 86 -5.79 -0.36 -13.41
N THR A 87 -5.03 0.02 -12.40
CA THR A 87 -3.57 0.14 -12.50
C THR A 87 -2.95 -1.05 -11.80
N PHE A 88 -2.15 -1.81 -12.53
CA PHE A 88 -1.37 -2.91 -11.95
C PHE A 88 -0.09 -2.34 -11.34
N VAL A 89 0.14 -2.68 -10.08
CA VAL A 89 1.32 -2.24 -9.32
C VAL A 89 1.97 -3.45 -8.67
N THR A 90 3.27 -3.56 -8.84
CA THR A 90 4.11 -4.56 -8.16
C THR A 90 4.92 -3.86 -7.08
N TYR A 91 4.87 -4.39 -5.86
CA TYR A 91 5.71 -3.88 -4.78
C TYR A 91 7.13 -4.44 -4.91
N THR A 92 8.09 -3.53 -4.75
CA THR A 92 9.52 -3.88 -4.72
C THR A 92 10.12 -3.22 -3.50
N ASP A 93 10.83 -4.01 -2.70
CA ASP A 93 11.61 -3.46 -1.60
C ASP A 93 12.82 -2.70 -2.16
N VAL A 94 12.97 -1.45 -1.74
CA VAL A 94 14.11 -0.60 -2.04
C VAL A 94 14.85 -0.32 -0.75
N TYR A 95 16.14 -0.47 -0.77
CA TYR A 95 17.00 -0.09 0.36
C TYR A 95 18.35 0.34 -0.17
N ILE A 96 18.64 1.63 -0.11
CA ILE A 96 19.95 2.19 -0.50
C ILE A 96 20.67 2.73 0.73
N CYS A 97 21.98 2.49 0.77
CA CYS A 97 22.81 2.86 1.93
C CYS A 97 23.20 4.34 1.90
N ASN A 98 23.46 4.89 0.71
CA ASN A 98 23.83 6.30 0.54
C ASN A 98 22.72 7.03 -0.23
N TRP A 99 22.10 8.01 0.41
CA TRP A 99 20.97 8.73 -0.17
C TRP A 99 21.40 9.91 -1.04
N LEU A 100 22.65 10.37 -0.93
CA LEU A 100 23.16 11.48 -1.75
C LEU A 100 24.17 10.95 -2.77
N GLU A 101 23.87 11.14 -4.05
CA GLU A 101 24.77 10.83 -5.16
C GLU A 101 24.99 12.10 -6.00
N GLY A 102 26.19 12.66 -5.90
CA GLY A 102 26.51 13.95 -6.53
C GLY A 102 25.58 15.07 -6.05
N LYS A 103 24.66 15.51 -6.90
CA LYS A 103 23.65 16.55 -6.59
C LYS A 103 22.22 16.00 -6.47
N VAL A 104 22.07 14.68 -6.47
CA VAL A 104 20.76 14.01 -6.40
C VAL A 104 20.61 13.39 -5.01
N LEU A 105 19.57 13.79 -4.30
CA LEU A 105 19.18 13.22 -3.01
C LEU A 105 17.97 12.31 -3.20
N PHE A 106 18.07 11.03 -2.83
CA PHE A 106 16.99 10.07 -2.79
C PHE A 106 16.32 10.10 -1.42
N ILE A 107 14.99 10.21 -1.37
CA ILE A 107 14.19 10.19 -0.14
C ILE A 107 12.90 9.39 -0.35
N GLY A 108 12.24 8.99 0.73
CA GLY A 108 11.00 8.22 0.68
C GLY A 108 11.17 6.88 -0.05
N ASP A 109 10.20 6.50 -0.86
CA ASP A 109 10.18 5.20 -1.55
C ASP A 109 11.38 4.99 -2.49
N SER A 110 11.98 6.06 -3.00
CA SER A 110 13.21 5.95 -3.81
C SER A 110 14.44 5.53 -3.00
N ALA A 111 14.42 5.74 -1.70
CA ALA A 111 15.51 5.39 -0.78
C ALA A 111 15.23 4.13 0.06
N HIS A 112 13.98 3.95 0.49
CA HIS A 112 13.58 2.90 1.42
C HIS A 112 12.15 2.40 1.19
N GLY A 113 11.74 2.25 -0.08
CA GLY A 113 10.46 1.65 -0.44
C GLY A 113 10.27 0.27 0.18
N MET A 114 9.08 -0.01 0.69
CA MET A 114 8.76 -1.28 1.33
C MET A 114 7.32 -1.72 1.06
N SER A 115 7.05 -2.99 1.32
CA SER A 115 5.69 -3.53 1.26
C SER A 115 4.74 -2.74 2.18
N PRO A 116 3.47 -2.47 1.76
CA PRO A 116 2.55 -1.56 2.45
C PRO A 116 1.96 -2.12 3.75
N GLN A 117 2.41 -3.27 4.25
CA GLN A 117 1.82 -3.96 5.40
C GLN A 117 1.71 -3.10 6.66
N LEU A 118 2.65 -2.19 6.87
CA LEU A 118 2.65 -1.29 8.02
C LEU A 118 1.90 0.02 7.77
N GLY A 119 1.62 0.38 6.51
CA GLY A 119 1.00 1.66 6.16
C GLY A 119 1.86 2.90 6.48
N LEU A 120 3.17 2.76 6.67
CA LEU A 120 4.05 3.82 7.17
C LEU A 120 4.88 4.51 6.09
N GLY A 121 4.94 4.00 4.85
CA GLY A 121 5.80 4.54 3.79
C GLY A 121 5.61 6.03 3.56
N ALA A 122 4.36 6.49 3.41
CA ALA A 122 4.06 7.91 3.22
C ALA A 122 4.50 8.78 4.42
N ASN A 123 4.29 8.31 5.65
CA ASN A 123 4.71 9.05 6.85
C ASN A 123 6.23 9.18 6.92
N MET A 124 6.95 8.13 6.57
CA MET A 124 8.41 8.14 6.51
C MET A 124 8.91 9.10 5.44
N ALA A 125 8.30 9.08 4.25
CA ALA A 125 8.64 10.00 3.16
C ALA A 125 8.38 11.47 3.50
N ILE A 126 7.25 11.77 4.17
CA ILE A 126 6.93 13.12 4.67
C ILE A 126 7.97 13.58 5.68
N TYR A 127 8.36 12.71 6.60
CA TYR A 127 9.38 13.02 7.60
C TYR A 127 10.75 13.28 6.96
N ASP A 128 11.14 12.48 5.97
CA ASP A 128 12.38 12.71 5.21
C ASP A 128 12.36 14.06 4.50
N GLY A 129 11.24 14.40 3.86
CA GLY A 129 11.08 15.68 3.17
C GLY A 129 11.14 16.87 4.15
N TRP A 130 10.46 16.76 5.30
CA TRP A 130 10.51 17.77 6.34
C TRP A 130 11.93 17.96 6.89
N LEU A 131 12.62 16.86 7.26
CA LEU A 131 13.97 16.92 7.79
C LEU A 131 14.95 17.50 6.76
N THR A 132 14.84 17.09 5.50
CA THR A 132 15.63 17.66 4.41
C THR A 132 15.40 19.17 4.27
N GLY A 133 14.15 19.62 4.36
CA GLY A 133 13.79 21.03 4.30
C GLY A 133 14.41 21.84 5.45
N GLU A 134 14.41 21.31 6.68
CA GLU A 134 15.05 21.99 7.83
C GLU A 134 16.56 22.10 7.64
N LEU A 135 17.23 21.03 7.19
CA LEU A 135 18.67 21.03 6.95
C LEU A 135 19.05 22.02 5.83
N LEU A 136 18.21 22.17 4.80
CA LEU A 136 18.42 23.13 3.72
C LEU A 136 18.27 24.57 4.20
N LYS A 137 17.34 24.86 5.11
CA LYS A 137 17.20 26.21 5.71
C LYS A 137 18.47 26.63 6.46
N ASP A 138 19.07 25.69 7.17
CA ASP A 138 20.26 25.92 7.96
C ASP A 138 21.53 25.91 7.10
N ASN A 139 21.42 25.65 5.79
CA ASN A 139 22.55 25.39 4.89
C ASN A 139 23.50 24.28 5.40
N ASP A 140 22.95 23.29 6.08
CA ASP A 140 23.72 22.21 6.70
C ASP A 140 23.96 21.07 5.70
N PHE A 141 24.76 21.33 4.70
CA PHE A 141 25.08 20.35 3.65
C PHE A 141 25.82 19.13 4.18
N GLU A 142 26.57 19.27 5.26
CA GLU A 142 27.25 18.14 5.90
C GLU A 142 26.23 17.14 6.45
N LYS A 143 25.20 17.61 7.15
CA LYS A 143 24.13 16.75 7.64
C LYS A 143 23.26 16.19 6.52
N ILE A 144 23.03 16.95 5.45
CA ILE A 144 22.32 16.42 4.26
C ILE A 144 23.06 15.22 3.68
N SER A 145 24.38 15.30 3.55
CA SER A 145 25.19 14.16 3.06
C SER A 145 25.12 12.93 3.98
N ARG A 146 24.82 13.13 5.25
CA ARG A 146 24.69 12.08 6.27
C ARG A 146 23.23 11.72 6.59
N LEU A 147 22.26 12.19 5.80
CA LEU A 147 20.84 11.95 6.07
C LEU A 147 20.50 10.46 6.16
N SER A 148 21.11 9.63 5.30
CA SER A 148 20.96 8.18 5.34
C SER A 148 21.42 7.57 6.69
N GLU A 149 22.51 8.06 7.26
CA GLU A 149 23.01 7.60 8.56
C GLU A 149 22.06 8.02 9.70
N ILE A 150 21.57 9.27 9.67
CA ILE A 150 20.62 9.80 10.65
C ILE A 150 19.34 8.95 10.69
N ARG A 151 18.86 8.52 9.50
CA ARG A 151 17.63 7.76 9.34
C ARG A 151 17.83 6.25 9.44
N TYR A 152 19.08 5.76 9.42
CA TYR A 152 19.44 4.35 9.28
C TYR A 152 18.67 3.42 10.22
N LYS A 153 18.75 3.68 11.53
CA LYS A 153 18.14 2.79 12.56
C LYS A 153 16.63 2.66 12.40
N GLN A 154 15.96 3.78 12.13
CA GLN A 154 14.52 3.80 11.98
C GLN A 154 14.09 3.07 10.69
N ASN A 155 14.76 3.35 9.58
CA ASN A 155 14.45 2.72 8.31
C ASN A 155 14.72 1.21 8.35
N LEU A 156 15.86 0.80 8.92
CA LEU A 156 16.18 -0.62 9.08
C LEU A 156 15.13 -1.35 9.94
N PHE A 157 14.70 -0.72 11.03
CA PHE A 157 13.65 -1.30 11.89
C PHE A 157 12.35 -1.53 11.12
N TYR A 158 11.80 -0.49 10.48
CA TYR A 158 10.53 -0.63 9.74
C TYR A 158 10.64 -1.54 8.53
N HIS A 159 11.77 -1.52 7.82
CA HIS A 159 12.02 -2.43 6.72
C HIS A 159 12.00 -3.90 7.17
N ASN A 160 12.69 -4.23 8.27
CA ASN A 160 12.71 -5.58 8.82
C ASN A 160 11.33 -6.00 9.34
N VAL A 161 10.61 -5.12 10.02
CA VAL A 161 9.25 -5.41 10.49
C VAL A 161 8.31 -5.63 9.30
N SER A 162 8.38 -4.80 8.25
CA SER A 162 7.60 -4.98 7.04
C SER A 162 7.88 -6.33 6.37
N LYS A 163 9.16 -6.71 6.23
CA LYS A 163 9.56 -8.02 5.70
C LYS A 163 9.03 -9.18 6.53
N LEU A 164 9.12 -9.08 7.86
CA LEU A 164 8.61 -10.09 8.78
C LEU A 164 7.08 -10.23 8.69
N MET A 165 6.38 -9.12 8.49
CA MET A 165 4.91 -9.09 8.42
C MET A 165 4.38 -9.59 7.08
N THR A 166 5.09 -9.32 5.98
CA THR A 166 4.61 -9.61 4.62
C THR A 166 4.10 -11.05 4.44
N PRO A 167 4.75 -12.12 4.91
CA PRO A 167 4.26 -13.49 4.73
C PRO A 167 2.90 -13.77 5.38
N PHE A 168 2.51 -13.05 6.42
CA PHE A 168 1.21 -13.21 7.05
C PHE A 168 0.05 -12.64 6.22
N PHE A 169 0.35 -11.75 5.28
CA PHE A 169 -0.63 -11.07 4.44
C PHE A 169 -0.53 -11.45 2.96
N GLN A 170 0.69 -11.70 2.48
CA GLN A 170 0.97 -11.98 1.07
C GLN A 170 2.05 -13.07 0.95
N SER A 171 1.62 -14.33 0.92
CA SER A 171 2.49 -15.48 0.70
C SER A 171 1.70 -16.70 0.24
N ASP A 172 2.42 -17.76 -0.14
CA ASP A 172 1.82 -19.06 -0.44
C ASP A 172 1.62 -19.93 0.81
N TYR A 173 2.10 -19.49 1.97
CA TYR A 173 1.97 -20.20 3.24
C TYR A 173 0.62 -19.94 3.91
N LYS A 174 -0.44 -20.59 3.40
CA LYS A 174 -1.83 -20.38 3.86
C LYS A 174 -2.03 -20.51 5.38
N TRP A 175 -1.25 -21.34 6.05
CA TRP A 175 -1.32 -21.53 7.50
C TRP A 175 -0.96 -20.26 8.29
N LEU A 176 -0.11 -19.37 7.72
CA LEU A 176 0.19 -18.06 8.33
C LEU A 176 -1.05 -17.17 8.41
N GLY A 177 -1.99 -17.30 7.47
CA GLY A 177 -3.27 -16.59 7.53
C GLY A 177 -4.08 -16.98 8.79
N THR A 178 -4.11 -18.27 9.12
CA THR A 178 -4.80 -18.75 10.34
C THR A 178 -4.14 -18.19 11.61
N ILE A 179 -2.82 -18.16 11.66
CA ILE A 179 -2.08 -17.56 12.78
C ILE A 179 -2.40 -16.06 12.88
N ARG A 180 -2.36 -15.32 11.77
CA ARG A 180 -2.72 -13.89 11.73
C ARG A 180 -4.13 -13.68 12.28
N ASP A 181 -5.11 -14.40 11.77
CA ASP A 181 -6.53 -14.22 12.11
C ASP A 181 -6.81 -14.57 13.59
N PHE A 182 -6.00 -15.44 14.20
CA PHE A 182 -6.09 -15.76 15.62
C PHE A 182 -5.39 -14.71 16.51
N PHE A 183 -4.16 -14.33 16.19
CA PHE A 183 -3.34 -13.50 17.09
C PHE A 183 -3.57 -11.99 16.90
N PHE A 184 -3.78 -11.48 15.67
CA PHE A 184 -3.86 -10.04 15.44
C PHE A 184 -5.06 -9.35 16.09
N PRO A 185 -6.25 -9.97 16.20
CA PRO A 185 -7.35 -9.37 16.95
C PRO A 185 -7.07 -9.21 18.45
N MET A 186 -6.08 -9.97 18.98
CA MET A 186 -5.68 -9.90 20.38
C MET A 186 -4.68 -8.75 20.64
N LEU A 187 -4.08 -8.17 19.59
CA LEU A 187 -3.20 -7.02 19.72
C LEU A 187 -4.01 -5.81 20.22
N PRO A 188 -3.45 -5.00 21.15
CA PRO A 188 -4.14 -3.83 21.64
C PRO A 188 -4.45 -2.89 20.47
N LYS A 189 -5.71 -2.45 20.38
CA LYS A 189 -6.10 -1.42 19.42
C LYS A 189 -5.35 -0.14 19.79
N ILE A 190 -4.38 0.23 18.97
CA ILE A 190 -3.70 1.51 19.07
C ILE A 190 -4.77 2.57 18.74
N LYS A 191 -5.11 3.37 19.74
CA LYS A 191 -6.03 4.49 19.59
C LYS A 191 -5.29 5.70 19.04
#